data_835a74f614342cd3072c804518edde19
#
_entry.id   835a74f614342cd3072c804518edde19
#
_cell.length_a   1.000
_cell.length_b   1.000
_cell.length_c   1.000
_cell.angle_alpha   90.00
_cell.angle_beta   90.00
_cell.angle_gamma   90.00
#
_symmetry.space_group_name_H-M   'P 1'
#
loop_
_entity.id
_entity.type
_entity.pdbx_description
1 polymer ?
#
loop_
_entity_poly.entity_id
_entity_poly.type
_entity_poly.pdbx_seq_one_letter_code
_entity_poly.pdbx_strand_id
1 'polypeptide(L)'
;RMEKNENNLQRWIENQPESSNSTIITIPVVVHVVYNNSNENISTAQVQSQIDILNEDFRRLNSDASNTPSAFQSVAADCEIEFCLASTDPNGNSTTGITRTSTSQSSFSTNDGVKYSSSGGIDAWNTSQYLNIWVCDISGGILGYAQFPGGNSSSDGIVCDYAYFGNTGTA
;
A
#
# COMPACT_ATOMS: atom_id res chain seq x y z
N ARG A 1 12.57 -15.23 12.14
CA ARG A 1 11.28 -15.09 11.40
C ARG A 1 11.54 -14.57 9.97
N MET A 2 12.33 -13.50 9.80
CA MET A 2 12.69 -12.96 8.47
C MET A 2 13.38 -14.00 7.58
N GLU A 3 14.42 -14.69 8.09
CA GLU A 3 15.16 -15.72 7.35
C GLU A 3 14.29 -16.88 6.85
N LYS A 4 13.29 -17.29 7.65
CA LYS A 4 12.32 -18.32 7.24
C LYS A 4 11.41 -17.83 6.11
N ASN A 5 10.97 -16.57 6.18
CA ASN A 5 10.12 -15.97 5.13
C ASN A 5 10.92 -15.81 3.84
N GLU A 6 12.17 -15.36 3.93
CA GLU A 6 13.08 -15.23 2.81
C GLU A 6 13.31 -16.60 2.10
N ASN A 7 13.60 -17.64 2.87
CA ASN A 7 13.77 -18.99 2.33
C ASN A 7 12.49 -19.54 1.66
N ASN A 8 11.32 -19.19 2.18
CA ASN A 8 10.05 -19.59 1.55
C ASN A 8 9.81 -18.81 0.25
N LEU A 9 10.12 -17.53 0.22
CA LEU A 9 10.01 -16.69 -0.97
C LEU A 9 10.96 -17.19 -2.07
N GLN A 10 12.22 -17.47 -1.74
CA GLN A 10 13.20 -17.98 -2.71
C GLN A 10 12.74 -19.31 -3.31
N ARG A 11 12.26 -20.25 -2.48
CA ARG A 11 11.74 -21.53 -3.00
C ARG A 11 10.51 -21.33 -3.89
N TRP A 12 9.65 -20.35 -3.58
CA TRP A 12 8.51 -20.05 -4.41
C TRP A 12 8.95 -19.50 -5.76
N ILE A 13 9.90 -18.54 -5.80
CA ILE A 13 10.48 -17.99 -7.02
C ILE A 13 11.11 -19.10 -7.89
N GLU A 14 11.93 -19.96 -7.31
CA GLU A 14 12.60 -21.06 -8.01
C GLU A 14 11.64 -22.07 -8.67
N ASN A 15 10.43 -22.19 -8.14
CA ASN A 15 9.41 -23.12 -8.63
C ASN A 15 8.41 -22.46 -9.60
N GLN A 16 8.54 -21.15 -9.91
CA GLN A 16 7.70 -20.50 -10.90
C GLN A 16 8.23 -20.79 -12.31
N PRO A 17 7.36 -21.09 -13.29
CA PRO A 17 7.77 -21.15 -14.68
C PRO A 17 8.26 -19.77 -15.12
N GLU A 18 9.34 -19.70 -15.87
CA GLU A 18 9.75 -18.45 -16.53
C GLU A 18 8.62 -17.98 -17.44
N SER A 19 7.93 -16.94 -17.05
CA SER A 19 6.90 -16.31 -17.89
C SER A 19 7.58 -15.39 -18.88
N SER A 20 7.55 -15.76 -20.15
CA SER A 20 8.05 -14.92 -21.26
C SER A 20 7.01 -13.93 -21.78
N ASN A 21 5.80 -13.90 -21.20
CA ASN A 21 4.75 -12.97 -21.58
C ASN A 21 4.78 -11.76 -20.64
N SER A 22 5.23 -10.64 -21.17
CA SER A 22 5.06 -9.30 -20.58
C SER A 22 3.56 -8.99 -20.46
N THR A 23 2.99 -9.30 -19.32
CA THR A 23 1.60 -8.94 -19.02
C THR A 23 1.62 -8.06 -17.78
N ILE A 24 1.16 -6.82 -17.93
CA ILE A 24 1.02 -5.88 -16.80
C ILE A 24 0.12 -6.52 -15.75
N ILE A 25 0.62 -6.61 -14.53
CA ILE A 25 -0.14 -7.10 -13.38
C ILE A 25 -0.81 -5.91 -12.71
N THR A 26 -2.13 -5.87 -12.71
CA THR A 26 -2.90 -4.84 -12.02
C THR A 26 -3.29 -5.31 -10.63
N ILE A 27 -2.91 -4.54 -9.60
CA ILE A 27 -3.20 -4.81 -8.19
C ILE A 27 -4.33 -3.89 -7.72
N PRO A 28 -5.51 -4.44 -7.36
CA PRO A 28 -6.57 -3.65 -6.74
C PRO A 28 -6.15 -3.19 -5.34
N VAL A 29 -6.27 -1.88 -5.09
CA VAL A 29 -5.91 -1.23 -3.83
C VAL A 29 -7.17 -0.73 -3.12
N VAL A 30 -7.25 -0.95 -1.83
CA VAL A 30 -8.17 -0.22 -0.96
C VAL A 30 -7.38 0.68 -0.02
N VAL A 31 -7.76 1.96 0.04
CA VAL A 31 -7.17 2.94 0.96
C VAL A 31 -8.16 3.21 2.09
N HIS A 32 -7.76 2.85 3.29
CA HIS A 32 -8.50 3.02 4.53
C HIS A 32 -8.04 4.31 5.23
N VAL A 33 -8.77 5.41 5.06
CA VAL A 33 -8.49 6.67 5.75
C VAL A 33 -9.13 6.62 7.13
N VAL A 34 -8.29 6.51 8.18
CA VAL A 34 -8.71 6.50 9.60
C VAL A 34 -8.31 7.83 10.21
N TYR A 35 -9.28 8.63 10.63
CA TYR A 35 -9.07 10.03 10.99
C TYR A 35 -9.74 10.41 12.31
N ASN A 36 -9.06 11.21 13.11
CA ASN A 36 -9.58 11.84 14.32
C ASN A 36 -10.10 13.26 14.05
N ASN A 37 -9.50 13.97 13.10
CA ASN A 37 -9.83 15.34 12.76
C ASN A 37 -9.85 15.56 11.22
N SER A 38 -10.23 16.76 10.79
CA SER A 38 -10.40 17.09 9.37
C SER A 38 -9.10 17.06 8.55
N ASN A 39 -7.95 17.31 9.17
CA ASN A 39 -6.66 17.32 8.45
C ASN A 39 -6.22 15.90 8.10
N GLU A 40 -6.50 14.93 8.98
CA GLU A 40 -6.22 13.52 8.75
C GLU A 40 -7.19 12.88 7.74
N ASN A 41 -8.37 13.48 7.53
CA ASN A 41 -9.34 13.02 6.54
C ASN A 41 -8.95 13.49 5.14
N ILE A 42 -7.81 12.99 4.65
CA ILE A 42 -7.21 13.39 3.38
C ILE A 42 -8.17 13.28 2.21
N SER A 43 -8.01 14.14 1.21
CA SER A 43 -8.91 14.21 0.05
C SER A 43 -8.78 12.99 -0.87
N THR A 44 -9.81 12.74 -1.66
CA THR A 44 -9.76 11.71 -2.73
C THR A 44 -8.66 12.05 -3.75
N ALA A 45 -8.43 13.33 -4.04
CA ALA A 45 -7.36 13.76 -4.94
C ALA A 45 -5.97 13.42 -4.39
N GLN A 46 -5.76 13.58 -3.07
CA GLN A 46 -4.51 13.18 -2.42
C GLN A 46 -4.31 11.65 -2.46
N VAL A 47 -5.36 10.88 -2.24
CA VAL A 47 -5.31 9.41 -2.39
C VAL A 47 -4.96 9.02 -3.83
N GLN A 48 -5.62 9.64 -4.81
CA GLN A 48 -5.35 9.34 -6.23
C GLN A 48 -3.92 9.69 -6.61
N SER A 49 -3.38 10.81 -6.14
CA SER A 49 -2.00 11.20 -6.44
C SER A 49 -0.97 10.17 -5.96
N GLN A 50 -1.24 9.46 -4.85
CA GLN A 50 -0.37 8.37 -4.41
C GLN A 50 -0.41 7.17 -5.38
N ILE A 51 -1.59 6.82 -5.87
CA ILE A 51 -1.74 5.72 -6.85
C ILE A 51 -1.03 6.09 -8.17
N ASP A 52 -1.15 7.35 -8.60
CA ASP A 52 -0.50 7.83 -9.82
C ASP A 52 1.02 7.75 -9.69
N ILE A 53 1.61 8.19 -8.56
CA ILE A 53 3.06 8.10 -8.30
C ILE A 53 3.52 6.64 -8.25
N LEU A 54 2.77 5.76 -7.56
CA LEU A 54 3.12 4.34 -7.53
C LEU A 54 3.18 3.75 -8.94
N ASN A 55 2.26 4.12 -9.81
CA ASN A 55 2.26 3.67 -11.21
C ASN A 55 3.43 4.23 -12.00
N GLU A 56 3.76 5.53 -11.82
CA GLU A 56 4.94 6.12 -12.44
C GLU A 56 6.23 5.39 -12.03
N ASP A 57 6.40 5.12 -10.74
CA ASP A 57 7.62 4.52 -10.20
C ASP A 57 7.75 3.03 -10.57
N PHE A 58 6.70 2.25 -10.37
CA PHE A 58 6.72 0.80 -10.67
C PHE A 58 6.80 0.50 -12.17
N ARG A 59 6.31 1.41 -13.02
CA ARG A 59 6.44 1.34 -14.48
C ARG A 59 7.70 2.08 -14.98
N ARG A 60 8.50 2.63 -14.07
CA ARG A 60 9.70 3.40 -14.41
C ARG A 60 9.44 4.55 -15.40
N LEU A 61 8.27 5.19 -15.28
CA LEU A 61 7.86 6.34 -16.08
C LEU A 61 8.14 7.69 -15.39
N ASN A 62 8.64 7.65 -14.16
CA ASN A 62 9.02 8.82 -13.36
C ASN A 62 10.09 9.65 -14.07
N SER A 63 9.97 10.96 -13.99
CA SER A 63 10.81 11.93 -14.73
C SER A 63 12.31 11.82 -14.40
N ASP A 64 12.65 11.30 -13.22
CA ASP A 64 14.01 11.11 -12.73
C ASP A 64 14.56 9.68 -12.93
N ALA A 65 13.86 8.80 -13.63
CA ALA A 65 14.32 7.44 -13.97
C ALA A 65 15.72 7.45 -14.66
N SER A 66 16.05 8.53 -15.38
CA SER A 66 17.36 8.72 -15.99
C SER A 66 18.49 8.98 -14.98
N ASN A 67 18.16 9.35 -13.73
CA ASN A 67 19.14 9.60 -12.66
C ASN A 67 19.64 8.30 -12.00
N THR A 68 19.17 7.13 -12.46
CA THR A 68 19.66 5.84 -11.97
C THR A 68 21.20 5.80 -12.07
N PRO A 69 21.91 5.57 -10.95
CA PRO A 69 23.37 5.49 -10.95
C PRO A 69 23.88 4.43 -11.95
N SER A 70 24.99 4.72 -12.63
CA SER A 70 25.53 3.88 -13.71
C SER A 70 25.73 2.41 -13.31
N ALA A 71 26.07 2.16 -12.05
CA ALA A 71 26.24 0.80 -11.51
C ALA A 71 24.93 -0.02 -11.50
N PHE A 72 23.76 0.63 -11.54
CA PHE A 72 22.46 -0.03 -11.47
C PHE A 72 21.65 0.07 -12.77
N GLN A 73 22.13 0.81 -13.78
CA GLN A 73 21.40 0.99 -15.04
C GLN A 73 21.11 -0.32 -15.77
N SER A 74 22.02 -1.29 -15.70
CA SER A 74 21.86 -2.59 -16.38
C SER A 74 20.82 -3.51 -15.72
N VAL A 75 20.42 -3.20 -14.49
CA VAL A 75 19.43 -3.99 -13.72
C VAL A 75 18.15 -3.21 -13.41
N ALA A 76 18.11 -1.94 -13.80
CA ALA A 76 16.93 -1.12 -13.64
C ALA A 76 15.86 -1.51 -14.68
N ALA A 77 14.70 -1.93 -14.22
CA ALA A 77 13.63 -2.44 -15.08
C ALA A 77 12.27 -1.80 -14.76
N ASP A 78 11.37 -1.83 -15.74
CA ASP A 78 9.93 -1.68 -15.51
C ASP A 78 9.46 -2.94 -14.78
N CYS A 79 8.78 -2.78 -13.64
CA CYS A 79 8.26 -3.91 -12.84
C CYS A 79 7.02 -4.55 -13.47
N GLU A 80 6.43 -3.92 -14.50
CA GLU A 80 5.18 -4.34 -15.17
C GLU A 80 4.01 -4.54 -14.18
N ILE A 81 4.00 -3.75 -13.08
CA ILE A 81 2.98 -3.73 -12.05
C ILE A 81 2.26 -2.37 -12.09
N GLU A 82 0.95 -2.40 -12.05
CA GLU A 82 0.10 -1.23 -11.92
C GLU A 82 -0.84 -1.38 -10.73
N PHE A 83 -1.15 -0.27 -10.10
CA PHE A 83 -2.09 -0.18 -8.98
C PHE A 83 -3.35 0.55 -9.44
N CYS A 84 -4.51 0.08 -9.03
CA CYS A 84 -5.78 0.77 -9.26
C CYS A 84 -6.62 0.76 -7.98
N LEU A 85 -7.34 1.85 -7.72
CA LEU A 85 -8.33 1.82 -6.65
C LEU A 85 -9.41 0.77 -6.97
N ALA A 86 -9.78 -0.03 -5.97
CA ALA A 86 -10.78 -1.08 -6.14
C ALA A 86 -12.13 -0.48 -6.57
N SER A 87 -12.73 -1.04 -7.60
CA SER A 87 -14.07 -0.64 -8.08
C SER A 87 -15.21 -1.48 -7.50
N THR A 88 -14.86 -2.59 -6.83
CA THR A 88 -15.82 -3.50 -6.19
C THR A 88 -15.34 -3.79 -4.78
N ASP A 89 -16.23 -3.75 -3.80
CA ASP A 89 -15.95 -4.10 -2.41
C ASP A 89 -16.01 -5.63 -2.17
N PRO A 90 -15.59 -6.16 -1.00
CA PRO A 90 -15.64 -7.59 -0.70
C PRO A 90 -17.03 -8.23 -0.77
N ASN A 91 -18.10 -7.44 -0.76
CA ASN A 91 -19.50 -7.90 -0.87
C ASN A 91 -20.03 -7.84 -2.31
N GLY A 92 -19.20 -7.41 -3.28
CA GLY A 92 -19.60 -7.28 -4.67
C GLY A 92 -20.27 -5.96 -5.03
N ASN A 93 -20.31 -4.97 -4.13
CA ASN A 93 -20.89 -3.66 -4.41
C ASN A 93 -19.87 -2.72 -5.07
N SER A 94 -20.37 -1.76 -5.83
CA SER A 94 -19.54 -0.70 -6.40
C SER A 94 -18.92 0.18 -5.28
N THR A 95 -17.64 0.52 -5.43
CA THR A 95 -16.89 1.34 -4.49
C THR A 95 -15.93 2.28 -5.20
N THR A 96 -15.42 3.26 -4.49
CA THR A 96 -14.32 4.13 -4.94
C THR A 96 -12.94 3.58 -4.55
N GLY A 97 -12.87 2.44 -3.85
CA GLY A 97 -11.62 1.91 -3.29
C GLY A 97 -11.10 2.71 -2.09
N ILE A 98 -11.88 3.67 -1.57
CA ILE A 98 -11.50 4.50 -0.42
C ILE A 98 -12.56 4.33 0.67
N THR A 99 -12.15 3.88 1.84
CA THR A 99 -13.01 3.87 3.03
C THR A 99 -12.62 5.01 3.96
N ARG A 100 -13.57 5.51 4.75
CA ARG A 100 -13.32 6.62 5.69
C ARG A 100 -13.92 6.28 7.04
N THR A 101 -13.07 6.18 8.06
CA THR A 101 -13.44 5.79 9.42
C THR A 101 -13.04 6.88 10.39
N SER A 102 -14.02 7.49 11.06
CA SER A 102 -13.76 8.40 12.16
C SER A 102 -13.37 7.61 13.40
N THR A 103 -12.34 8.08 14.11
CA THR A 103 -11.84 7.45 15.34
C THR A 103 -11.71 8.47 16.49
N SER A 104 -11.76 7.98 17.72
CA SER A 104 -11.40 8.76 18.91
C SER A 104 -9.91 8.68 19.25
N GLN A 105 -9.14 7.83 18.57
CA GLN A 105 -7.70 7.74 18.75
C GLN A 105 -7.03 8.98 18.14
N SER A 106 -6.21 9.68 18.92
CA SER A 106 -5.46 10.84 18.43
C SER A 106 -4.30 10.46 17.50
N SER A 107 -3.79 9.24 17.64
CA SER A 107 -2.75 8.65 16.80
C SER A 107 -2.68 7.13 17.02
N PHE A 108 -2.05 6.43 16.10
CA PHE A 108 -1.74 5.01 16.21
C PHE A 108 -0.24 4.79 16.35
N SER A 109 0.15 3.66 16.94
CA SER A 109 1.55 3.20 16.97
C SER A 109 1.77 2.07 15.94
N THR A 110 2.99 1.56 15.86
CA THR A 110 3.35 0.43 14.97
C THR A 110 2.90 -0.95 15.50
N ASN A 111 1.90 -0.99 16.39
CA ASN A 111 1.34 -2.22 16.97
C ASN A 111 0.17 -2.81 16.19
N ASP A 112 -0.04 -2.35 14.94
CA ASP A 112 -1.15 -2.74 14.08
C ASP A 112 -2.55 -2.33 14.55
N GLY A 113 -2.69 -1.51 15.59
CA GLY A 113 -4.00 -1.10 16.13
C GLY A 113 -4.93 -0.48 15.08
N VAL A 114 -4.40 0.29 14.12
CA VAL A 114 -5.17 0.88 13.03
C VAL A 114 -5.83 -0.14 12.10
N LYS A 115 -5.29 -1.37 12.06
CA LYS A 115 -5.78 -2.47 11.21
C LYS A 115 -6.94 -3.26 11.82
N TYR A 116 -7.47 -2.81 12.98
CA TYR A 116 -8.54 -3.50 13.69
C TYR A 116 -9.61 -2.52 14.15
N SER A 117 -10.86 -2.81 13.81
CA SER A 117 -12.03 -2.04 14.26
C SER A 117 -12.18 -2.04 15.78
N SER A 118 -11.78 -3.12 16.44
CA SER A 118 -11.79 -3.25 17.91
C SER A 118 -10.83 -2.29 18.63
N SER A 119 -9.86 -1.72 17.89
CA SER A 119 -8.86 -0.75 18.41
C SER A 119 -9.11 0.68 17.92
N GLY A 120 -10.26 0.93 17.29
CA GLY A 120 -10.60 2.24 16.73
C GLY A 120 -10.12 2.46 15.29
N GLY A 121 -9.54 1.44 14.67
CA GLY A 121 -9.18 1.41 13.26
C GLY A 121 -10.27 0.77 12.39
N ILE A 122 -9.85 0.07 11.34
CA ILE A 122 -10.74 -0.67 10.42
C ILE A 122 -10.06 -1.97 9.97
N ASP A 123 -10.85 -3.05 9.92
CA ASP A 123 -10.36 -4.36 9.50
C ASP A 123 -10.00 -4.38 8.01
N ALA A 124 -8.99 -5.20 7.66
CA ALA A 124 -8.55 -5.40 6.29
C ALA A 124 -9.67 -5.97 5.40
N TRP A 125 -9.71 -5.54 4.15
CA TRP A 125 -10.37 -6.31 3.11
C TRP A 125 -9.57 -7.57 2.78
N ASN A 126 -10.18 -8.53 2.10
CA ASN A 126 -9.54 -9.81 1.76
C ASN A 126 -8.17 -9.61 1.09
N THR A 127 -7.10 -9.90 1.80
CA THR A 127 -5.71 -9.65 1.39
C THR A 127 -5.25 -10.54 0.23
N SER A 128 -6.03 -11.57 -0.14
CA SER A 128 -5.79 -12.33 -1.37
C SER A 128 -6.32 -11.64 -2.64
N GLN A 129 -7.10 -10.57 -2.49
CA GLN A 129 -7.75 -9.85 -3.58
C GLN A 129 -7.41 -8.35 -3.61
N TYR A 130 -7.03 -7.78 -2.47
CA TYR A 130 -6.78 -6.35 -2.34
C TYR A 130 -5.47 -6.08 -1.60
N LEU A 131 -4.70 -5.13 -2.09
CA LEU A 131 -3.67 -4.47 -1.30
C LEU A 131 -4.37 -3.48 -0.36
N ASN A 132 -4.27 -3.70 0.95
CA ASN A 132 -4.79 -2.80 1.95
C ASN A 132 -3.76 -1.74 2.33
N ILE A 133 -4.13 -0.48 2.28
CA ILE A 133 -3.31 0.65 2.74
C ILE A 133 -4.11 1.43 3.78
N TRP A 134 -3.60 1.52 5.01
CA TRP A 134 -4.18 2.37 6.05
C TRP A 134 -3.45 3.70 6.09
N VAL A 135 -4.22 4.78 6.13
CA VAL A 135 -3.71 6.16 6.26
C VAL A 135 -4.26 6.74 7.55
N CYS A 136 -3.37 7.14 8.45
CA CYS A 136 -3.72 7.67 9.78
C CYS A 136 -2.60 8.56 10.32
N ASP A 137 -2.80 9.21 11.47
CA ASP A 137 -1.71 9.80 12.26
C ASP A 137 -0.91 8.67 12.92
N ILE A 138 0.42 8.64 12.68
CA ILE A 138 1.32 7.65 13.30
C ILE A 138 2.22 8.36 14.33
N SER A 139 2.11 7.95 15.59
CA SER A 139 2.89 8.51 16.67
C SER A 139 4.40 8.22 16.53
N GLY A 140 5.23 9.06 17.16
CA GLY A 140 6.69 8.84 17.26
C GLY A 140 7.49 9.23 16.03
N GLY A 141 6.91 10.01 15.10
CA GLY A 141 7.62 10.51 13.90
C GLY A 141 7.90 9.42 12.86
N ILE A 142 7.10 8.36 12.87
CA ILE A 142 7.20 7.25 11.91
C ILE A 142 6.34 7.61 10.70
N LEU A 143 6.92 7.54 9.50
CA LEU A 143 6.26 7.90 8.25
C LEU A 143 5.36 6.79 7.70
N GLY A 144 5.68 5.55 8.04
CA GLY A 144 4.92 4.38 7.63
C GLY A 144 5.61 3.07 8.01
N TYR A 145 4.87 1.99 7.92
CA TYR A 145 5.39 0.64 8.13
C TYR A 145 4.55 -0.37 7.34
N ALA A 146 5.12 -1.54 7.10
CA ALA A 146 4.45 -2.63 6.41
C ALA A 146 4.79 -3.98 7.05
N GLN A 147 3.95 -4.97 6.79
CA GLN A 147 4.25 -6.35 7.12
C GLN A 147 5.04 -7.00 5.98
N PHE A 148 6.07 -7.78 6.34
CA PHE A 148 6.77 -8.60 5.36
C PHE A 148 5.90 -9.76 4.87
N PRO A 149 6.08 -10.21 3.61
CA PRO A 149 5.35 -11.35 3.05
C PRO A 149 5.42 -12.60 3.95
N GLY A 150 4.34 -13.37 3.99
CA GLY A 150 4.22 -14.56 4.83
C GLY A 150 3.89 -14.31 6.29
N GLY A 151 3.48 -13.09 6.65
CA GLY A 151 2.92 -12.73 7.94
C GLY A 151 1.44 -13.13 8.10
N ASN A 152 0.76 -12.54 9.10
CA ASN A 152 -0.66 -12.79 9.32
C ASN A 152 -1.50 -12.04 8.27
N SER A 153 -2.40 -12.73 7.58
CA SER A 153 -3.25 -12.14 6.56
C SER A 153 -4.19 -11.04 7.08
N SER A 154 -4.60 -11.08 8.36
CA SER A 154 -5.46 -10.03 8.93
C SER A 154 -4.75 -8.69 9.17
N SER A 155 -3.43 -8.66 9.13
CA SER A 155 -2.60 -7.45 9.27
C SER A 155 -1.72 -7.18 8.05
N ASP A 156 -1.93 -7.93 6.95
CA ASP A 156 -1.17 -7.76 5.72
C ASP A 156 -1.55 -6.46 5.01
N GLY A 157 -0.54 -5.65 4.69
CA GLY A 157 -0.68 -4.36 4.03
C GLY A 157 0.25 -3.30 4.61
N ILE A 158 0.02 -2.06 4.19
CA ILE A 158 0.86 -0.91 4.45
C ILE A 158 0.12 0.08 5.35
N VAL A 159 0.81 0.66 6.32
CA VAL A 159 0.32 1.80 7.09
C VAL A 159 1.18 3.01 6.76
N CYS A 160 0.58 4.12 6.40
CA CYS A 160 1.27 5.36 6.06
C CYS A 160 0.69 6.53 6.88
N ASP A 161 1.56 7.43 7.32
CA ASP A 161 1.14 8.66 7.96
C ASP A 161 0.46 9.58 6.93
N TYR A 162 -0.65 10.21 7.32
CA TYR A 162 -1.49 11.02 6.43
C TYR A 162 -0.74 12.22 5.82
N ALA A 163 0.27 12.75 6.52
CA ALA A 163 1.05 13.89 6.07
C ALA A 163 2.11 13.52 5.00
N TYR A 164 2.33 12.22 4.78
CA TYR A 164 3.31 11.70 3.82
C TYR A 164 2.69 10.79 2.75
N PHE A 165 1.37 10.84 2.61
CA PHE A 165 0.64 10.04 1.64
C PHE A 165 0.19 10.89 0.45
N GLY A 166 0.71 10.61 -0.74
CA GLY A 166 0.45 11.39 -1.95
C GLY A 166 1.40 12.58 -2.12
N ASN A 167 1.11 13.45 -3.08
CA ASN A 167 1.89 14.65 -3.40
C ASN A 167 1.04 15.94 -3.44
N THR A 168 -0.20 15.89 -2.96
CA THR A 168 -1.14 17.01 -2.91
C THR A 168 -1.82 17.08 -1.53
N GLY A 169 -2.43 18.19 -1.22
CA GLY A 169 -3.16 18.33 0.05
C GLY A 169 -2.23 18.55 1.23
N THR A 170 -2.17 17.58 2.16
CA THR A 170 -1.32 17.61 3.36
C THR A 170 0.09 17.04 3.14
N ALA A 171 0.30 16.30 2.07
CA ALA A 171 1.59 15.74 1.70
C ALA A 171 2.51 16.75 1.01
#